data_7df917ee9ba91da027ea9d3b409d523f
#
_entry.id   7df917ee9ba91da027ea9d3b409d523f
#
_cell.length_a   1.000
_cell.length_b   1.000
_cell.length_c   1.000
_cell.angle_alpha   90.00
_cell.angle_beta   90.00
_cell.angle_gamma   90.00
#
_symmetry.space_group_name_H-M   'P 1'
#
loop_
_entity.id
_entity.type
_entity.pdbx_description
1 polymer ?
#
loop_
_entity_poly.entity_id
_entity_poly.type
_entity_poly.pdbx_seq_one_letter_code
_entity_poly.pdbx_strand_id
1 'polypeptide(L)'
;MNRSILSLSWLNGQVKAVHVRGSKLVSSWVCPTVTDRVEEFERILRDAVSNTGFRGKDVMVVVENRSLLYHLQEAPIGRRSLVRSFLERRVQQSRFFEDQPACYGLNTPVPMKTNQRFLLTLLPRDWVTSIREACLAQGYNLRAVFAPATVLTRQIQKLTASTNKPILLSADIGGSIALVVGRKDQVWFARSVAMSAAPSSSPLDPTKAGPTLKVVKAVARPTERLEQELNRTRLFCQQQFESTLDEFWVIGETAKRALENVKVPSGMSQQATDGAENEFLLAWETSQLSPRTPGNLLSQFHSEDVYRRRLAAVAVAAGLVFSVGFSGWINHLIKDRDLQLQSIQSQIEESRTQHEETLSVWKIALQKQAFVASVGSPTDPPVPVLLLRYLGSHLPETFVLGRLDLNRATNRWYFRLEGRQMVSTMDFFTALEAFERELTNSVFKAQIAASTRTRLFQESSTEIRGLTAAGSGNDGEKPFFVEGVIP
;
A
#
# COMPACT_ATOMS: atom_id res chain seq x y z
N MET A 1 18.10 -13.94 -27.53
CA MET A 1 16.78 -13.31 -27.79
C MET A 1 16.97 -11.81 -27.89
N ASN A 2 16.69 -11.22 -29.05
CA ASN A 2 16.80 -9.76 -29.23
C ASN A 2 15.66 -9.08 -28.47
N ARG A 3 15.96 -8.59 -27.29
CA ARG A 3 15.00 -7.88 -26.43
C ARG A 3 14.67 -6.52 -27.06
N SER A 4 13.37 -6.23 -27.22
CA SER A 4 12.85 -4.96 -27.71
C SER A 4 12.40 -4.13 -26.50
N ILE A 5 12.90 -2.90 -26.38
CA ILE A 5 12.64 -1.98 -25.27
C ILE A 5 12.21 -0.63 -25.83
N LEU A 6 11.16 -0.05 -25.28
CA LEU A 6 10.85 1.37 -25.43
C LEU A 6 11.42 2.11 -24.24
N SER A 7 12.32 3.04 -24.47
CA SER A 7 12.90 3.87 -23.43
C SER A 7 12.48 5.32 -23.62
N LEU A 8 11.92 5.91 -22.55
CA LEU A 8 11.48 7.31 -22.54
C LEU A 8 12.37 8.13 -21.61
N SER A 9 12.74 9.32 -22.05
CA SER A 9 13.30 10.35 -21.19
C SER A 9 12.27 11.46 -21.02
N TRP A 10 11.82 11.65 -19.81
CA TRP A 10 10.88 12.70 -19.43
C TRP A 10 11.60 13.70 -18.51
N LEU A 11 12.07 14.77 -19.13
CA LEU A 11 13.01 15.71 -18.51
C LEU A 11 12.41 17.11 -18.52
N ASN A 12 12.03 17.60 -17.33
CA ASN A 12 11.43 18.94 -17.16
C ASN A 12 10.29 19.23 -18.16
N GLY A 13 9.41 18.24 -18.33
CA GLY A 13 8.25 18.32 -19.22
C GLY A 13 8.51 17.93 -20.67
N GLN A 14 9.76 17.87 -21.12
CA GLN A 14 10.09 17.39 -22.46
C GLN A 14 10.22 15.88 -22.49
N VAL A 15 9.49 15.22 -23.37
CA VAL A 15 9.55 13.76 -23.53
C VAL A 15 10.19 13.39 -24.86
N LYS A 16 11.16 12.49 -24.78
CA LYS A 16 11.80 11.85 -25.93
C LYS A 16 11.75 10.34 -25.76
N ALA A 17 11.51 9.62 -26.82
CA ALA A 17 11.42 8.16 -26.79
C ALA A 17 12.37 7.53 -27.81
N VAL A 18 12.92 6.39 -27.45
CA VAL A 18 13.71 5.54 -28.36
C VAL A 18 13.20 4.10 -28.28
N HIS A 19 13.05 3.50 -29.46
CA HIS A 19 12.83 2.07 -29.59
C HIS A 19 14.17 1.40 -29.87
N VAL A 20 14.55 0.48 -29.01
CA VAL A 20 15.83 -0.23 -29.08
C VAL A 20 15.59 -1.72 -29.20
N ARG A 21 16.30 -2.38 -30.11
CA ARG A 21 16.32 -3.84 -30.23
C ARG A 21 17.73 -4.37 -30.02
N GLY A 22 17.95 -5.04 -28.89
CA GLY A 22 19.30 -5.38 -28.43
C GLY A 22 20.12 -4.14 -28.13
N SER A 23 21.19 -3.92 -28.92
CA SER A 23 22.04 -2.72 -28.83
C SER A 23 21.85 -1.74 -30.04
N LYS A 24 20.81 -1.92 -30.84
CA LYS A 24 20.56 -1.08 -32.01
C LYS A 24 19.37 -0.17 -31.80
N LEU A 25 19.53 1.11 -32.10
CA LEU A 25 18.45 2.07 -32.20
C LEU A 25 17.62 1.75 -33.47
N VAL A 26 16.32 1.53 -33.27
CA VAL A 26 15.38 1.24 -34.36
C VAL A 26 14.70 2.50 -34.82
N SER A 27 14.20 3.29 -33.89
CA SER A 27 13.48 4.54 -34.16
C SER A 27 13.53 5.45 -32.92
N SER A 28 13.28 6.72 -33.13
CA SER A 28 13.20 7.73 -32.08
C SER A 28 12.04 8.69 -32.35
N TRP A 29 11.57 9.34 -31.30
CA TRP A 29 10.47 10.28 -31.36
C TRP A 29 10.62 11.33 -30.26
N VAL A 30 10.21 12.57 -30.57
CA VAL A 30 10.14 13.68 -29.63
C VAL A 30 8.69 14.09 -29.47
N CYS A 31 8.21 14.20 -28.23
CA CYS A 31 6.87 14.68 -27.95
C CYS A 31 6.76 16.18 -28.35
N PRO A 32 5.80 16.56 -29.18
CA PRO A 32 5.66 17.97 -29.61
C PRO A 32 5.15 18.87 -28.48
N THR A 33 4.54 18.28 -27.42
CA THR A 33 4.00 19.01 -26.27
C THR A 33 4.91 18.85 -25.06
N VAL A 34 5.14 19.97 -24.36
CA VAL A 34 5.85 19.98 -23.07
C VAL A 34 4.82 19.85 -21.96
N THR A 35 4.99 18.88 -21.07
CA THR A 35 4.09 18.66 -19.95
C THR A 35 4.80 18.07 -18.74
N ASP A 36 4.54 18.63 -17.57
CA ASP A 36 5.01 18.12 -16.27
C ASP A 36 3.91 17.34 -15.53
N ARG A 37 2.77 17.09 -16.18
CA ARG A 37 1.62 16.42 -15.57
C ARG A 37 1.70 14.92 -15.77
N VAL A 38 1.80 14.18 -14.69
CA VAL A 38 1.91 12.72 -14.72
C VAL A 38 0.64 12.03 -15.27
N GLU A 39 -0.50 12.68 -15.17
CA GLU A 39 -1.79 12.20 -15.69
C GLU A 39 -1.78 12.09 -17.22
N GLU A 40 -0.94 12.89 -17.89
CA GLU A 40 -0.77 12.83 -19.35
C GLU A 40 0.14 11.70 -19.83
N PHE A 41 0.79 10.99 -18.91
CA PHE A 41 1.77 9.95 -19.28
C PHE A 41 1.15 8.84 -20.13
N GLU A 42 -0.10 8.47 -19.87
CA GLU A 42 -0.79 7.45 -20.66
C GLU A 42 -0.94 7.85 -22.14
N ARG A 43 -1.28 9.10 -22.40
CA ARG A 43 -1.36 9.66 -23.76
C ARG A 43 0.01 9.68 -24.42
N ILE A 44 1.02 10.19 -23.69
CA ILE A 44 2.40 10.26 -24.17
C ILE A 44 2.95 8.88 -24.52
N LEU A 45 2.68 7.88 -23.68
CA LEU A 45 3.12 6.51 -23.94
C LEU A 45 2.48 5.94 -25.21
N ARG A 46 1.19 6.17 -25.42
CA ARG A 46 0.45 5.76 -26.62
C ARG A 46 1.05 6.41 -27.87
N ASP A 47 1.31 7.71 -27.81
CA ASP A 47 1.90 8.47 -28.91
C ASP A 47 3.34 7.98 -29.21
N ALA A 48 4.15 7.76 -28.16
CA ALA A 48 5.51 7.23 -28.29
C ALA A 48 5.52 5.84 -28.95
N VAL A 49 4.63 4.95 -28.54
CA VAL A 49 4.48 3.60 -29.11
C VAL A 49 4.09 3.68 -30.59
N SER A 50 3.09 4.49 -30.91
CA SER A 50 2.61 4.67 -32.30
C SER A 50 3.70 5.22 -33.21
N ASN A 51 4.36 6.31 -32.80
CA ASN A 51 5.35 7.00 -33.61
C ASN A 51 6.68 6.24 -33.74
N THR A 52 7.05 5.44 -32.72
CA THR A 52 8.26 4.61 -32.77
C THR A 52 8.02 3.23 -33.40
N GLY A 53 6.77 2.85 -33.64
CA GLY A 53 6.42 1.52 -34.14
C GLY A 53 6.81 0.40 -33.17
N PHE A 54 6.83 0.68 -31.87
CA PHE A 54 7.20 -0.29 -30.85
C PHE A 54 6.16 -1.41 -30.73
N ARG A 55 6.61 -2.65 -30.81
CA ARG A 55 5.76 -3.85 -30.68
C ARG A 55 6.16 -4.75 -29.49
N GLY A 56 7.10 -4.28 -28.67
CA GLY A 56 7.54 -5.00 -27.47
C GLY A 56 6.58 -4.81 -26.28
N LYS A 57 6.98 -5.32 -25.12
CA LYS A 57 6.22 -5.15 -23.87
C LYS A 57 6.99 -4.39 -22.80
N ASP A 58 8.30 -4.25 -22.95
CA ASP A 58 9.17 -3.70 -21.91
C ASP A 58 9.38 -2.20 -22.12
N VAL A 59 9.03 -1.42 -21.12
CA VAL A 59 9.21 0.04 -21.06
C VAL A 59 10.18 0.41 -19.96
N MET A 60 11.05 1.37 -20.19
CA MET A 60 11.95 1.97 -19.21
C MET A 60 11.82 3.48 -19.29
N VAL A 61 11.92 4.17 -18.15
CA VAL A 61 11.72 5.61 -18.07
C VAL A 61 12.87 6.25 -17.29
N VAL A 62 13.41 7.37 -17.79
CA VAL A 62 14.21 8.29 -16.99
C VAL A 62 13.41 9.56 -16.77
N VAL A 63 13.34 10.00 -15.51
CA VAL A 63 12.51 11.13 -15.09
C VAL A 63 13.37 12.19 -14.42
N GLU A 64 13.18 13.44 -14.82
CA GLU A 64 13.65 14.62 -14.10
C GLU A 64 12.52 15.64 -14.07
N ASN A 65 12.17 16.09 -12.89
CA ASN A 65 11.18 17.13 -12.65
C ASN A 65 11.52 17.91 -11.39
N ARG A 66 10.74 18.95 -11.08
CA ARG A 66 10.96 19.80 -9.90
C ARG A 66 10.84 19.07 -8.57
N SER A 67 10.14 17.92 -8.55
CA SER A 67 9.94 17.11 -7.35
C SER A 67 11.02 16.06 -7.17
N LEU A 68 11.93 15.87 -8.14
CA LEU A 68 13.04 14.94 -8.00
C LEU A 68 14.09 15.55 -7.08
N LEU A 69 14.45 14.81 -6.03
CA LEU A 69 15.45 15.23 -5.05
C LEU A 69 16.63 14.25 -5.03
N TYR A 70 17.82 14.80 -4.91
CA TYR A 70 19.04 14.05 -4.62
C TYR A 70 19.46 14.33 -3.19
N HIS A 71 19.56 13.28 -2.40
CA HIS A 71 19.93 13.39 -0.99
C HIS A 71 21.09 12.45 -0.65
N LEU A 72 22.13 13.01 -0.02
CA LEU A 72 23.27 12.22 0.43
C LEU A 72 23.01 11.71 1.85
N GLN A 73 23.00 10.40 2.02
CA GLN A 73 22.75 9.76 3.30
C GLN A 73 23.93 8.89 3.72
N GLU A 74 24.38 9.10 4.95
CA GLU A 74 25.38 8.23 5.57
C GLU A 74 24.72 7.01 6.21
N ALA A 75 25.42 5.89 6.10
CA ALA A 75 25.02 4.64 6.73
C ALA A 75 26.26 3.89 7.28
N PRO A 76 26.11 3.10 8.34
CA PRO A 76 27.20 2.27 8.85
C PRO A 76 27.59 1.21 7.82
N ILE A 77 28.84 0.79 7.86
CA ILE A 77 29.32 -0.35 7.07
C ILE A 77 28.70 -1.63 7.67
N GLY A 78 28.04 -2.42 6.84
CA GLY A 78 27.35 -3.62 7.33
C GLY A 78 26.72 -4.46 6.22
N ARG A 79 25.97 -5.48 6.62
CA ARG A 79 25.24 -6.33 5.68
C ARG A 79 24.23 -5.51 4.86
N ARG A 80 24.24 -5.71 3.55
CA ARG A 80 23.41 -4.95 2.59
C ARG A 80 21.93 -4.86 2.99
N SER A 81 21.35 -5.92 3.55
CA SER A 81 19.97 -5.96 4.02
C SER A 81 19.73 -5.01 5.20
N LEU A 82 20.61 -5.00 6.18
CA LEU A 82 20.51 -4.12 7.36
C LEU A 82 20.68 -2.64 6.98
N VAL A 83 21.67 -2.36 6.13
CA VAL A 83 21.89 -1.00 5.61
C VAL A 83 20.67 -0.53 4.85
N ARG A 84 20.08 -1.37 4.00
CA ARG A 84 18.87 -1.04 3.27
C ARG A 84 17.70 -0.72 4.23
N SER A 85 17.44 -1.58 5.21
CA SER A 85 16.37 -1.33 6.21
C SER A 85 16.61 -0.05 7.03
N PHE A 86 17.87 0.26 7.33
CA PHE A 86 18.24 1.52 7.98
C PHE A 86 17.88 2.73 7.11
N LEU A 87 18.27 2.70 5.83
CA LEU A 87 17.98 3.76 4.87
C LEU A 87 16.47 3.93 4.63
N GLU A 88 15.73 2.82 4.52
CA GLU A 88 14.28 2.81 4.41
C GLU A 88 13.61 3.57 5.56
N ARG A 89 13.98 3.25 6.79
CA ARG A 89 13.47 3.96 7.99
C ARG A 89 13.81 5.44 7.96
N ARG A 90 15.02 5.79 7.56
CA ARG A 90 15.45 7.21 7.45
C ARG A 90 14.62 7.96 6.42
N VAL A 91 14.38 7.39 5.24
CA VAL A 91 13.56 8.00 4.20
C VAL A 91 12.13 8.20 4.71
N GLN A 92 11.54 7.22 5.39
CA GLN A 92 10.20 7.33 5.95
C GLN A 92 10.09 8.40 7.05
N GLN A 93 11.13 8.55 7.88
CA GLN A 93 11.15 9.54 8.97
C GLN A 93 11.38 10.98 8.49
N SER A 94 12.08 11.15 7.36
CA SER A 94 12.55 12.48 6.90
C SER A 94 11.50 13.33 6.20
N ARG A 95 10.30 12.79 5.92
CA ARG A 95 9.17 13.51 5.28
C ARG A 95 9.61 14.46 4.16
N PHE A 96 10.39 13.97 3.19
CA PHE A 96 10.91 14.76 2.08
C PHE A 96 9.82 15.47 1.26
N PHE A 97 8.63 14.90 1.23
CA PHE A 97 7.44 15.45 0.58
C PHE A 97 6.35 15.54 1.65
N GLU A 98 5.83 16.73 1.91
CA GLU A 98 4.98 17.07 3.07
C GLU A 98 3.84 16.08 3.32
N ASP A 99 3.08 15.71 2.26
CA ASP A 99 1.88 14.88 2.38
C ASP A 99 1.98 13.54 1.63
N GLN A 100 3.14 13.23 1.05
CA GLN A 100 3.25 12.06 0.19
C GLN A 100 4.45 11.18 0.57
N PRO A 101 4.29 9.85 0.53
CA PRO A 101 5.42 8.95 0.70
C PRO A 101 6.41 9.10 -0.45
N ALA A 102 7.69 8.99 -0.15
CA ALA A 102 8.76 9.01 -1.14
C ALA A 102 9.01 7.62 -1.73
N CYS A 103 9.12 7.55 -3.06
CA CYS A 103 9.88 6.49 -3.70
C CYS A 103 11.35 6.86 -3.69
N TYR A 104 12.22 5.89 -3.43
CA TYR A 104 13.66 6.13 -3.43
C TYR A 104 14.41 5.08 -4.24
N GLY A 105 15.44 5.53 -4.93
CA GLY A 105 16.47 4.70 -5.57
C GLY A 105 17.78 4.83 -4.80
N LEU A 106 18.40 3.70 -4.46
CA LEU A 106 19.71 3.67 -3.80
C LEU A 106 20.78 3.47 -4.87
N ASN A 107 21.65 4.45 -5.06
CA ASN A 107 22.83 4.28 -5.91
C ASN A 107 23.91 3.43 -5.21
N THR A 108 24.95 3.03 -5.95
CA THR A 108 26.09 2.29 -5.41
C THR A 108 26.77 3.10 -4.31
N PRO A 109 27.00 2.52 -3.12
CA PRO A 109 27.60 3.27 -2.00
C PRO A 109 29.03 3.68 -2.27
N VAL A 110 29.40 4.81 -1.75
CA VAL A 110 30.78 5.31 -1.70
C VAL A 110 31.36 4.93 -0.33
N PRO A 111 32.37 4.04 -0.27
CA PRO A 111 32.98 3.68 0.99
C PRO A 111 33.82 4.85 1.53
N MET A 112 33.67 5.13 2.81
CA MET A 112 34.47 6.05 3.58
C MET A 112 35.26 5.28 4.67
N LYS A 113 36.05 5.95 5.47
CA LYS A 113 36.89 5.28 6.50
C LYS A 113 36.07 4.54 7.55
N THR A 114 34.98 5.12 8.04
CA THR A 114 34.15 4.58 9.13
C THR A 114 32.71 4.27 8.75
N ASN A 115 32.26 4.80 7.62
CA ASN A 115 30.88 4.69 7.14
C ASN A 115 30.87 4.52 5.62
N GLN A 116 29.68 4.47 5.05
CA GLN A 116 29.46 4.51 3.60
C GLN A 116 28.40 5.55 3.29
N ARG A 117 28.54 6.21 2.14
CA ARG A 117 27.61 7.24 1.69
C ARG A 117 26.81 6.75 0.50
N PHE A 118 25.51 7.01 0.54
CA PHE A 118 24.59 6.68 -0.51
C PHE A 118 23.99 7.96 -1.09
N LEU A 119 24.04 8.09 -2.39
CA LEU A 119 23.19 9.06 -3.05
C LEU A 119 21.81 8.44 -3.21
N LEU A 120 20.84 9.00 -2.49
CA LEU A 120 19.42 8.68 -2.63
C LEU A 120 18.83 9.55 -3.74
N THR A 121 18.10 8.93 -4.63
CA THR A 121 17.22 9.61 -5.56
C THR A 121 15.80 9.46 -5.04
N LEU A 122 15.10 10.56 -4.84
CA LEU A 122 13.78 10.61 -4.23
C LEU A 122 12.77 11.23 -5.18
N LEU A 123 11.60 10.61 -5.30
CA LEU A 123 10.48 11.12 -6.09
C LEU A 123 9.18 10.83 -5.34
N PRO A 124 8.15 11.70 -5.38
CA PRO A 124 6.85 11.39 -4.83
C PRO A 124 6.32 10.05 -5.37
N ARG A 125 5.77 9.22 -4.49
CA ARG A 125 5.33 7.86 -4.84
C ARG A 125 4.27 7.87 -5.93
N ASP A 126 3.39 8.86 -5.91
CA ASP A 126 2.30 8.99 -6.87
C ASP A 126 2.80 9.11 -8.31
N TRP A 127 3.93 9.80 -8.53
CA TRP A 127 4.57 9.85 -9.84
C TRP A 127 4.92 8.48 -10.39
N VAL A 128 5.61 7.68 -9.59
CA VAL A 128 6.05 6.34 -9.99
C VAL A 128 4.86 5.40 -10.15
N THR A 129 3.86 5.54 -9.26
CA THR A 129 2.61 4.75 -9.32
C THR A 129 1.83 5.06 -10.59
N SER A 130 1.62 6.33 -10.92
CA SER A 130 0.89 6.75 -12.14
C SER A 130 1.58 6.28 -13.42
N ILE A 131 2.92 6.40 -13.50
CA ILE A 131 3.69 5.86 -14.64
C ILE A 131 3.49 4.34 -14.76
N ARG A 132 3.53 3.62 -13.62
CA ARG A 132 3.34 2.17 -13.59
C ARG A 132 1.92 1.76 -14.02
N GLU A 133 0.92 2.43 -13.50
CA GLU A 133 -0.49 2.17 -13.82
C GLU A 133 -0.80 2.45 -15.28
N ALA A 134 -0.31 3.56 -15.82
CA ALA A 134 -0.44 3.88 -17.24
C ALA A 134 0.21 2.82 -18.15
N CYS A 135 1.40 2.32 -17.78
CA CYS A 135 2.02 1.21 -18.50
C CYS A 135 1.17 -0.06 -18.46
N LEU A 136 0.67 -0.41 -17.27
CA LEU A 136 -0.16 -1.61 -17.07
C LEU A 136 -1.49 -1.52 -17.82
N ALA A 137 -2.15 -0.36 -17.80
CA ALA A 137 -3.42 -0.14 -18.50
C ALA A 137 -3.28 -0.35 -20.01
N GLN A 138 -2.13 -0.06 -20.58
CA GLN A 138 -1.83 -0.29 -22.00
C GLN A 138 -1.16 -1.65 -22.29
N GLY A 139 -1.03 -2.53 -21.28
CA GLY A 139 -0.47 -3.87 -21.42
C GLY A 139 1.06 -3.93 -21.50
N TYR A 140 1.76 -2.85 -21.07
CA TYR A 140 3.22 -2.79 -21.02
C TYR A 140 3.76 -3.09 -19.63
N ASN A 141 5.00 -3.64 -19.61
CA ASN A 141 5.74 -3.91 -18.39
C ASN A 141 6.72 -2.76 -18.12
N LEU A 142 6.45 -1.91 -17.16
CA LEU A 142 7.43 -0.96 -16.68
C LEU A 142 8.54 -1.70 -15.94
N ARG A 143 9.76 -1.68 -16.52
CA ARG A 143 10.92 -2.43 -16.03
C ARG A 143 11.76 -1.62 -15.06
N ALA A 144 11.89 -0.33 -15.29
CA ALA A 144 12.67 0.58 -14.47
C ALA A 144 12.20 2.02 -14.61
N VAL A 145 12.37 2.77 -13.52
CA VAL A 145 12.30 4.23 -13.50
C VAL A 145 13.60 4.73 -12.87
N PHE A 146 14.35 5.53 -13.59
CA PHE A 146 15.63 6.08 -13.17
C PHE A 146 15.61 7.60 -13.13
N ALA A 147 16.53 8.18 -12.36
CA ALA A 147 16.89 9.59 -12.49
C ALA A 147 18.08 9.75 -13.42
N PRO A 148 18.30 10.94 -14.03
CA PRO A 148 19.42 11.21 -14.92
C PRO A 148 20.77 10.87 -14.31
N ALA A 149 21.00 11.18 -13.03
CA ALA A 149 22.25 10.86 -12.36
C ALA A 149 22.60 9.36 -12.40
N THR A 150 21.60 8.50 -12.22
CA THR A 150 21.77 7.04 -12.32
C THR A 150 22.09 6.61 -13.74
N VAL A 151 21.43 7.20 -14.74
CA VAL A 151 21.67 6.88 -16.15
C VAL A 151 23.07 7.31 -16.58
N LEU A 152 23.49 8.50 -16.15
CA LEU A 152 24.82 9.06 -16.45
C LEU A 152 25.97 8.29 -15.80
N THR A 153 25.70 7.39 -14.83
CA THR A 153 26.71 6.50 -14.26
C THR A 153 27.46 5.70 -15.34
N ARG A 154 26.77 5.29 -16.41
CA ARG A 154 27.42 4.58 -17.52
C ARG A 154 28.43 5.43 -18.28
N GLN A 155 28.14 6.70 -18.46
CA GLN A 155 29.09 7.63 -19.07
C GLN A 155 30.28 7.87 -18.13
N ILE A 156 30.03 8.08 -16.85
CA ILE A 156 31.07 8.17 -15.82
C ILE A 156 31.95 6.92 -15.85
N GLN A 157 31.36 5.72 -15.91
CA GLN A 157 32.11 4.47 -15.96
C GLN A 157 33.02 4.37 -17.17
N LYS A 158 32.54 4.79 -18.36
CA LYS A 158 33.33 4.81 -19.59
C LYS A 158 34.51 5.81 -19.46
N LEU A 159 34.23 7.02 -18.97
CA LEU A 159 35.22 8.09 -18.85
C LEU A 159 36.26 7.82 -17.76
N THR A 160 35.89 7.14 -16.70
CA THR A 160 36.80 6.80 -15.60
C THR A 160 37.41 5.39 -15.69
N ALA A 161 37.22 4.71 -16.82
CA ALA A 161 37.72 3.34 -16.97
C ALA A 161 39.24 3.22 -16.81
N SER A 162 39.98 4.23 -17.29
CA SER A 162 41.44 4.31 -17.21
C SER A 162 41.96 5.04 -15.98
N THR A 163 41.12 5.86 -15.33
CA THR A 163 41.49 6.68 -14.18
C THR A 163 40.76 6.24 -12.93
N ASN A 164 41.42 6.30 -11.77
CA ASN A 164 40.78 6.00 -10.51
C ASN A 164 40.31 7.28 -9.78
N LYS A 165 40.24 8.40 -10.52
CA LYS A 165 39.83 9.70 -10.01
C LYS A 165 38.33 9.96 -10.25
N PRO A 166 37.65 10.70 -9.36
CA PRO A 166 36.29 11.14 -9.62
C PRO A 166 36.30 12.25 -10.69
N ILE A 167 35.25 12.25 -11.50
CA ILE A 167 35.00 13.28 -12.50
C ILE A 167 33.70 14.02 -12.20
N LEU A 168 33.62 15.26 -12.64
CA LEU A 168 32.38 16.01 -12.73
C LEU A 168 31.84 15.89 -14.16
N LEU A 169 30.65 15.42 -14.31
CA LEU A 169 29.93 15.28 -15.57
C LEU A 169 28.79 16.28 -15.63
N SER A 170 28.68 16.99 -16.72
CA SER A 170 27.58 17.89 -17.02
C SER A 170 26.81 17.38 -18.25
N ALA A 171 25.48 17.33 -18.15
CA ALA A 171 24.60 16.90 -19.24
C ALA A 171 23.33 17.75 -19.29
N ASP A 172 22.78 17.96 -20.49
CA ASP A 172 21.48 18.59 -20.67
C ASP A 172 20.33 17.66 -20.25
N ILE A 173 19.42 18.20 -19.47
CA ILE A 173 18.23 17.49 -18.96
C ILE A 173 16.94 18.31 -19.23
N GLY A 174 16.78 18.79 -20.47
CA GLY A 174 15.56 19.48 -20.89
C GLY A 174 15.42 20.89 -20.28
N GLY A 175 16.35 21.79 -20.64
CA GLY A 175 16.36 23.19 -20.16
C GLY A 175 16.99 23.39 -18.78
N SER A 176 17.56 22.34 -18.21
CA SER A 176 18.41 22.35 -17.01
C SER A 176 19.69 21.59 -17.30
N ILE A 177 20.71 21.84 -16.52
CA ILE A 177 21.99 21.12 -16.58
C ILE A 177 22.09 20.21 -15.36
N ALA A 178 22.24 18.91 -15.58
CA ALA A 178 22.63 17.98 -14.53
C ALA A 178 24.13 18.10 -14.27
N LEU A 179 24.53 18.28 -13.04
CA LEU A 179 25.89 18.16 -12.54
C LEU A 179 26.00 16.88 -11.73
N VAL A 180 26.76 15.92 -12.21
CA VAL A 180 26.90 14.61 -11.58
C VAL A 180 28.37 14.34 -11.31
N VAL A 181 28.70 14.05 -10.07
CA VAL A 181 30.05 13.64 -9.67
C VAL A 181 30.04 12.15 -9.41
N GLY A 182 31.04 11.47 -9.95
CA GLY A 182 31.15 10.04 -9.73
C GLY A 182 32.49 9.45 -10.17
N ARG A 183 32.63 8.16 -9.89
CA ARG A 183 33.79 7.36 -10.25
C ARG A 183 33.36 5.92 -10.50
N LYS A 184 33.70 5.38 -11.64
CA LYS A 184 33.27 4.02 -12.05
C LYS A 184 31.73 3.88 -12.04
N ASP A 185 31.21 2.96 -11.24
CA ASP A 185 29.78 2.70 -11.06
C ASP A 185 29.15 3.44 -9.87
N GLN A 186 29.88 4.37 -9.26
CA GLN A 186 29.46 5.12 -8.09
C GLN A 186 29.11 6.56 -8.49
N VAL A 187 27.90 6.99 -8.16
CA VAL A 187 27.55 8.42 -8.16
C VAL A 187 27.70 8.95 -6.74
N TRP A 188 28.54 9.94 -6.60
CA TRP A 188 28.86 10.56 -5.32
C TRP A 188 27.90 11.68 -4.98
N PHE A 189 27.56 12.46 -5.98
CA PHE A 189 26.73 13.64 -5.83
C PHE A 189 26.04 13.96 -7.17
N ALA A 190 24.83 14.51 -7.08
CA ALA A 190 24.11 15.02 -8.25
C ALA A 190 23.25 16.21 -7.87
N ARG A 191 23.11 17.14 -8.81
CA ARG A 191 22.14 18.25 -8.75
C ARG A 191 21.73 18.70 -10.13
N SER A 192 20.58 19.34 -10.21
CA SER A 192 20.07 19.98 -11.43
C SER A 192 20.14 21.49 -11.27
N VAL A 193 20.64 22.17 -12.31
CA VAL A 193 20.75 23.62 -12.39
C VAL A 193 19.85 24.12 -13.51
N ALA A 194 18.78 24.84 -13.17
CA ALA A 194 17.88 25.41 -14.16
C ALA A 194 18.59 26.55 -14.94
N MET A 195 18.56 26.46 -16.26
CA MET A 195 19.20 27.46 -17.16
C MET A 195 18.25 28.57 -17.59
N SER A 196 16.94 28.36 -17.50
CA SER A 196 15.97 29.44 -17.70
C SER A 196 15.81 30.24 -16.42
N ALA A 197 15.88 31.56 -16.51
CA ALA A 197 15.31 32.42 -15.50
C ALA A 197 13.78 32.16 -15.51
N ALA A 198 13.30 31.28 -14.63
CA ALA A 198 11.86 31.17 -14.45
C ALA A 198 11.38 32.57 -14.05
N PRO A 199 10.43 33.18 -14.79
CA PRO A 199 9.78 34.35 -14.28
C PRO A 199 9.12 33.90 -12.96
N SER A 200 9.52 34.49 -11.85
CA SER A 200 8.83 34.35 -10.57
C SER A 200 7.50 35.13 -10.69
N SER A 201 6.60 34.61 -11.51
CA SER A 201 5.22 35.07 -11.61
C SER A 201 4.37 34.31 -10.58
N SER A 202 4.63 34.57 -9.31
CA SER A 202 3.52 34.68 -8.38
C SER A 202 2.96 36.08 -8.62
N PRO A 203 1.70 36.23 -9.03
CA PRO A 203 1.02 37.50 -8.95
C PRO A 203 0.96 37.86 -7.47
N LEU A 204 1.84 38.73 -7.04
CA LEU A 204 1.76 39.39 -5.75
C LEU A 204 0.43 40.14 -5.76
N ASP A 205 -0.49 39.67 -4.93
CA ASP A 205 -1.74 40.35 -4.60
C ASP A 205 -1.39 41.78 -4.20
N PRO A 206 -1.79 42.82 -4.97
CA PRO A 206 -1.34 44.19 -4.76
C PRO A 206 -1.88 44.80 -3.47
N THR A 207 -2.72 44.10 -2.71
CA THR A 207 -3.40 44.58 -1.51
C THR A 207 -2.63 44.41 -0.21
N LYS A 208 -1.41 43.80 -0.20
CA LYS A 208 -0.59 43.62 1.00
C LYS A 208 0.80 44.26 0.92
N ALA A 209 0.95 45.37 0.24
CA ALA A 209 2.21 46.10 0.16
C ALA A 209 2.39 47.05 1.35
N GLY A 210 2.94 46.56 2.45
CA GLY A 210 3.67 47.39 3.40
C GLY A 210 5.02 47.84 2.82
N PRO A 211 5.64 48.96 3.29
CA PRO A 211 6.87 49.48 2.75
C PRO A 211 8.07 48.59 3.16
N THR A 212 8.23 47.47 2.49
CA THR A 212 9.42 46.64 2.61
C THR A 212 10.42 47.04 1.52
N LEU A 213 11.57 47.46 1.92
CA LEU A 213 12.73 47.66 1.05
C LEU A 213 12.87 46.45 0.11
N LYS A 214 12.50 46.64 -1.15
CA LYS A 214 12.76 45.67 -2.20
C LYS A 214 14.26 45.59 -2.41
N VAL A 215 14.96 44.74 -1.69
CA VAL A 215 16.22 44.21 -2.15
C VAL A 215 15.94 43.43 -3.41
N VAL A 216 16.02 44.11 -4.56
CA VAL A 216 16.04 43.46 -5.87
C VAL A 216 17.33 42.65 -5.87
N LYS A 217 17.27 41.37 -5.41
CA LYS A 217 18.36 40.44 -5.69
C LYS A 217 18.45 40.40 -7.22
N ALA A 218 19.50 40.98 -7.76
CA ALA A 218 19.84 40.89 -9.16
C ALA A 218 19.77 39.39 -9.51
N VAL A 219 18.86 39.01 -10.41
CA VAL A 219 18.74 37.61 -10.86
C VAL A 219 20.06 37.31 -11.55
N ALA A 220 20.92 36.53 -10.90
CA ALA A 220 22.22 36.15 -11.43
C ALA A 220 22.01 35.54 -12.83
N ARG A 221 22.84 35.95 -13.78
CA ARG A 221 22.79 35.40 -15.16
C ARG A 221 22.92 33.88 -15.07
N PRO A 222 22.27 33.10 -15.96
CA PRO A 222 22.37 31.64 -15.96
C PRO A 222 23.81 31.12 -15.90
N THR A 223 24.74 31.81 -16.59
CA THR A 223 26.18 31.51 -16.58
C THR A 223 26.82 31.70 -15.21
N GLU A 224 26.57 32.82 -14.54
CA GLU A 224 27.07 33.12 -13.18
C GLU A 224 26.55 32.10 -12.15
N ARG A 225 25.29 31.73 -12.30
CA ARG A 225 24.68 30.69 -11.46
C ARG A 225 25.38 29.35 -11.65
N LEU A 226 25.66 28.98 -12.89
CA LEU A 226 26.33 27.72 -13.21
C LEU A 226 27.78 27.73 -12.70
N GLU A 227 28.52 28.85 -12.81
CA GLU A 227 29.85 29.02 -12.22
C GLU A 227 29.83 28.82 -10.71
N GLN A 228 28.87 29.44 -10.02
CA GLN A 228 28.70 29.27 -8.59
C GLN A 228 28.42 27.82 -8.21
N GLU A 229 27.56 27.13 -8.98
CA GLU A 229 27.25 25.74 -8.70
C GLU A 229 28.40 24.78 -8.99
N LEU A 230 29.22 25.05 -10.01
CA LEU A 230 30.45 24.31 -10.27
C LEU A 230 31.44 24.46 -9.11
N ASN A 231 31.67 25.69 -8.65
CA ASN A 231 32.55 25.95 -7.49
C ASN A 231 32.02 25.29 -6.20
N ARG A 232 30.73 25.41 -5.94
CA ARG A 232 30.07 24.75 -4.80
C ARG A 232 30.21 23.22 -4.86
N THR A 233 30.03 22.64 -6.03
CA THR A 233 30.15 21.19 -6.25
C THR A 233 31.58 20.73 -5.99
N ARG A 234 32.57 21.44 -6.47
CA ARG A 234 33.99 21.17 -6.21
C ARG A 234 34.32 21.21 -4.73
N LEU A 235 33.95 22.30 -4.05
CA LEU A 235 34.19 22.46 -2.62
C LEU A 235 33.47 21.40 -1.79
N PHE A 236 32.21 21.08 -2.17
CA PHE A 236 31.44 20.03 -1.54
C PHE A 236 32.13 18.66 -1.66
N CYS A 237 32.65 18.32 -2.83
CA CYS A 237 33.37 17.06 -3.01
C CYS A 237 34.66 16.99 -2.21
N GLN A 238 35.39 18.09 -2.15
CA GLN A 238 36.58 18.17 -1.34
C GLN A 238 36.29 17.99 0.17
N GLN A 239 35.23 18.64 0.66
CA GLN A 239 34.84 18.57 2.07
C GLN A 239 34.23 17.24 2.45
N GLN A 240 33.34 16.71 1.58
CA GLN A 240 32.55 15.53 1.92
C GLN A 240 33.24 14.21 1.53
N PHE A 241 34.04 14.19 0.49
CA PHE A 241 34.67 12.98 -0.02
C PHE A 241 36.20 13.00 0.07
N GLU A 242 36.80 14.03 0.68
CA GLU A 242 38.24 14.20 0.77
C GLU A 242 38.93 14.04 -0.60
N SER A 243 38.28 14.44 -1.66
CA SER A 243 38.73 14.20 -3.04
C SER A 243 38.66 15.48 -3.88
N THR A 244 39.70 15.70 -4.69
CA THR A 244 39.74 16.79 -5.66
C THR A 244 39.06 16.38 -6.96
N LEU A 245 38.41 17.35 -7.59
CA LEU A 245 37.84 17.20 -8.93
C LEU A 245 38.80 17.91 -9.89
N ASP A 246 39.52 17.12 -10.67
CA ASP A 246 40.51 17.62 -11.64
C ASP A 246 39.95 17.69 -13.06
N GLU A 247 38.91 16.89 -13.37
CA GLU A 247 38.31 16.76 -14.70
C GLU A 247 36.83 17.13 -14.68
N PHE A 248 36.43 17.91 -15.69
CA PHE A 248 35.07 18.31 -15.94
C PHE A 248 34.67 17.95 -17.37
N TRP A 249 33.70 17.05 -17.49
CA TRP A 249 33.24 16.52 -18.77
C TRP A 249 31.87 17.11 -19.12
N VAL A 250 31.71 17.49 -20.38
CA VAL A 250 30.48 18.07 -20.92
C VAL A 250 29.89 17.15 -21.97
N ILE A 251 28.63 16.78 -21.81
CA ILE A 251 27.90 15.91 -22.73
C ILE A 251 26.69 16.64 -23.30
N GLY A 252 26.57 16.60 -24.62
CA GLY A 252 25.45 17.18 -25.36
C GLY A 252 25.69 18.64 -25.76
N GLU A 253 25.17 19.00 -26.95
CA GLU A 253 25.41 20.31 -27.57
C GLU A 253 24.84 21.47 -26.74
N THR A 254 23.65 21.29 -26.16
CA THR A 254 23.01 22.30 -25.32
C THR A 254 23.85 22.59 -24.05
N ALA A 255 24.41 21.53 -23.46
CA ALA A 255 25.31 21.69 -22.30
C ALA A 255 26.63 22.36 -22.70
N LYS A 256 27.21 22.02 -23.86
CA LYS A 256 28.40 22.67 -24.42
C LYS A 256 28.17 24.18 -24.58
N ARG A 257 27.09 24.58 -25.31
CA ARG A 257 26.74 25.99 -25.50
C ARG A 257 26.51 26.74 -24.21
N ALA A 258 25.82 26.11 -23.22
CA ALA A 258 25.59 26.71 -21.94
C ALA A 258 26.89 26.97 -21.13
N LEU A 259 27.91 26.16 -21.38
CA LEU A 259 29.19 26.18 -20.70
C LEU A 259 30.32 26.92 -21.45
N GLU A 260 30.10 27.33 -22.70
CA GLU A 260 31.09 28.05 -23.51
C GLU A 260 31.60 29.34 -22.81
N ASN A 261 30.71 30.06 -22.11
CA ASN A 261 31.00 31.33 -21.46
C ASN A 261 31.12 31.21 -19.94
N VAL A 262 31.20 29.99 -19.43
CA VAL A 262 31.29 29.69 -17.99
C VAL A 262 32.75 29.54 -17.58
N LYS A 263 33.20 30.27 -16.59
CA LYS A 263 34.53 30.10 -16.03
C LYS A 263 34.63 28.83 -15.22
N VAL A 264 35.36 27.87 -15.76
CA VAL A 264 35.67 26.63 -15.02
C VAL A 264 36.55 26.92 -13.83
N PRO A 265 36.30 26.35 -12.66
CA PRO A 265 37.10 26.55 -11.45
C PRO A 265 38.59 26.26 -11.71
N SER A 266 39.50 27.08 -11.13
CA SER A 266 40.94 26.88 -11.28
C SER A 266 41.34 25.45 -10.85
N GLY A 267 42.14 24.77 -11.68
CA GLY A 267 42.62 23.41 -11.44
C GLY A 267 41.71 22.31 -11.95
N MET A 268 40.63 22.64 -12.64
CA MET A 268 39.80 21.66 -13.39
C MET A 268 40.04 21.82 -14.91
N SER A 269 40.24 20.73 -15.63
CA SER A 269 40.31 20.71 -17.05
C SER A 269 38.93 20.36 -17.64
N GLN A 270 38.42 21.23 -18.52
CA GLN A 270 37.17 20.95 -19.25
C GLN A 270 37.45 20.07 -20.48
N GLN A 271 36.69 19.02 -20.61
CA GLN A 271 36.72 18.10 -21.73
C GLN A 271 35.31 17.93 -22.31
N ALA A 272 35.20 17.66 -23.57
CA ALA A 272 33.94 17.35 -24.24
C ALA A 272 34.02 15.93 -24.81
N THR A 273 32.93 15.19 -24.71
CA THR A 273 32.86 13.87 -25.31
C THR A 273 32.49 13.98 -26.77
N ASP A 274 33.33 13.46 -27.68
CA ASP A 274 32.98 13.28 -29.08
C ASP A 274 31.93 12.18 -29.20
N GLY A 275 30.87 12.43 -29.99
CA GLY A 275 29.79 11.46 -30.27
C GLY A 275 28.60 11.50 -29.30
N ALA A 276 28.57 12.41 -28.33
CA ALA A 276 27.42 12.61 -27.45
C ALA A 276 26.40 13.65 -27.96
N GLU A 277 26.42 13.91 -29.27
CA GLU A 277 25.51 14.87 -29.93
C GLU A 277 24.05 14.41 -30.03
N ASN A 278 23.80 13.16 -29.60
CA ASN A 278 22.47 12.59 -29.71
C ASN A 278 21.54 13.17 -28.61
N GLU A 279 20.55 13.94 -29.07
CA GLU A 279 19.49 14.49 -28.19
C GLU A 279 18.70 13.41 -27.44
N PHE A 280 18.83 12.14 -27.82
CA PHE A 280 18.21 10.97 -27.19
C PHE A 280 19.14 10.23 -26.21
N LEU A 281 20.31 10.81 -25.89
CA LEU A 281 21.34 10.13 -25.10
C LEU A 281 20.78 9.49 -23.81
N LEU A 282 20.02 10.23 -23.02
CA LEU A 282 19.49 9.70 -21.77
C LEU A 282 18.48 8.58 -21.98
N ALA A 283 17.60 8.69 -22.97
CA ALA A 283 16.69 7.61 -23.33
C ALA A 283 17.46 6.38 -23.84
N TRP A 284 18.49 6.59 -24.65
CA TRP A 284 19.34 5.52 -25.15
C TRP A 284 20.10 4.81 -24.02
N GLU A 285 20.82 5.54 -23.19
CA GLU A 285 21.58 4.97 -22.08
C GLU A 285 20.66 4.26 -21.07
N THR A 286 19.45 4.78 -20.85
CA THR A 286 18.43 4.11 -20.03
C THR A 286 18.08 2.74 -20.57
N SER A 287 17.92 2.59 -21.88
CA SER A 287 17.59 1.29 -22.52
C SER A 287 18.68 0.22 -22.31
N GLN A 288 19.91 0.66 -22.08
CA GLN A 288 21.07 -0.19 -21.89
C GLN A 288 21.28 -0.60 -20.41
N LEU A 289 20.56 0.01 -19.48
CA LEU A 289 20.64 -0.34 -18.05
C LEU A 289 19.86 -1.63 -17.75
N SER A 290 20.33 -2.34 -16.74
CA SER A 290 19.57 -3.45 -16.18
C SER A 290 18.46 -2.91 -15.26
N PRO A 291 17.27 -3.52 -15.23
CA PRO A 291 16.27 -3.22 -14.19
C PRO A 291 16.79 -3.40 -12.77
N ARG A 292 17.87 -4.18 -12.59
CA ARG A 292 18.53 -4.40 -11.29
C ARG A 292 19.61 -3.36 -10.98
N THR A 293 19.87 -2.42 -11.88
CA THR A 293 20.84 -1.35 -11.64
C THR A 293 20.45 -0.59 -10.37
N PRO A 294 21.42 -0.32 -9.47
CA PRO A 294 21.22 0.54 -8.32
C PRO A 294 20.61 1.89 -8.74
N GLY A 295 19.74 2.47 -7.91
CA GLY A 295 19.05 3.72 -8.24
C GLY A 295 17.69 3.54 -8.94
N ASN A 296 17.25 2.32 -9.22
CA ASN A 296 15.91 2.08 -9.78
C ASN A 296 14.82 2.38 -8.74
N LEU A 297 13.98 3.36 -9.02
CA LEU A 297 12.85 3.78 -8.15
C LEU A 297 11.77 2.70 -8.02
N LEU A 298 11.66 1.77 -8.98
CA LEU A 298 10.73 0.63 -8.89
C LEU A 298 11.19 -0.47 -7.93
N SER A 299 12.40 -0.41 -7.40
CA SER A 299 12.93 -1.47 -6.53
C SER A 299 12.07 -1.75 -5.30
N GLN A 300 11.35 -0.74 -4.80
CA GLN A 300 10.42 -0.85 -3.68
C GLN A 300 9.16 -1.62 -4.05
N PHE A 301 8.57 -1.32 -5.19
CA PHE A 301 7.37 -2.01 -5.68
C PHE A 301 7.63 -3.49 -5.93
N HIS A 302 8.83 -3.84 -6.40
CA HIS A 302 9.22 -5.24 -6.57
C HIS A 302 9.24 -6.00 -5.24
N SER A 303 9.72 -5.38 -4.16
CA SER A 303 9.72 -6.01 -2.84
C SER A 303 8.29 -6.17 -2.29
N GLU A 304 7.43 -5.18 -2.47
CA GLU A 304 6.02 -5.23 -2.09
C GLU A 304 5.24 -6.28 -2.89
N ASP A 305 5.45 -6.35 -4.21
CA ASP A 305 4.80 -7.35 -5.08
C ASP A 305 5.25 -8.78 -4.73
N VAL A 306 6.53 -8.99 -4.43
CA VAL A 306 7.04 -10.29 -3.97
C VAL A 306 6.45 -10.65 -2.62
N TYR A 307 6.37 -9.70 -1.70
CA TYR A 307 5.76 -9.91 -0.39
C TYR A 307 4.27 -10.25 -0.50
N ARG A 308 3.51 -9.47 -1.29
CA ARG A 308 2.07 -9.74 -1.55
C ARG A 308 1.86 -11.11 -2.19
N ARG A 309 2.69 -11.50 -3.18
CA ARG A 309 2.62 -12.83 -3.81
C ARG A 309 2.95 -13.95 -2.81
N ARG A 310 3.94 -13.75 -1.94
CA ARG A 310 4.27 -14.72 -0.88
C ARG A 310 3.14 -14.83 0.14
N LEU A 311 2.56 -13.71 0.57
CA LEU A 311 1.39 -13.70 1.45
C LEU A 311 0.19 -14.41 0.81
N ALA A 312 -0.10 -14.14 -0.46
CA ALA A 312 -1.15 -14.83 -1.20
C ALA A 312 -0.87 -16.33 -1.32
N ALA A 313 0.38 -16.72 -1.62
CA ALA A 313 0.77 -18.14 -1.68
C ALA A 313 0.64 -18.83 -0.31
N VAL A 314 1.05 -18.17 0.78
CA VAL A 314 0.88 -18.68 2.15
C VAL A 314 -0.60 -18.79 2.51
N ALA A 315 -1.42 -17.79 2.16
CA ALA A 315 -2.87 -17.83 2.41
C ALA A 315 -3.55 -18.98 1.64
N VAL A 316 -3.17 -19.19 0.37
CA VAL A 316 -3.67 -20.34 -0.42
C VAL A 316 -3.21 -21.65 0.17
N ALA A 317 -1.93 -21.78 0.56
CA ALA A 317 -1.41 -22.99 1.18
C ALA A 317 -2.10 -23.29 2.52
N ALA A 318 -2.29 -22.26 3.36
CA ALA A 318 -3.01 -22.38 4.63
C ALA A 318 -4.49 -22.79 4.39
N GLY A 319 -5.15 -22.20 3.40
CA GLY A 319 -6.51 -22.57 2.99
C GLY A 319 -6.62 -24.04 2.53
N LEU A 320 -5.64 -24.52 1.76
CA LEU A 320 -5.59 -25.93 1.34
C LEU A 320 -5.37 -26.87 2.53
N VAL A 321 -4.43 -26.56 3.42
CA VAL A 321 -4.17 -27.35 4.65
C VAL A 321 -5.40 -27.39 5.53
N PHE A 322 -6.06 -26.23 5.72
CA PHE A 322 -7.30 -26.14 6.48
C PHE A 322 -8.42 -26.97 5.83
N SER A 323 -8.59 -26.89 4.51
CA SER A 323 -9.59 -27.64 3.76
C SER A 323 -9.38 -29.15 3.89
N VAL A 324 -8.13 -29.63 3.74
CA VAL A 324 -7.79 -31.06 3.90
C VAL A 324 -7.99 -31.50 5.35
N GLY A 325 -7.52 -30.69 6.32
CA GLY A 325 -7.72 -30.98 7.75
C GLY A 325 -9.20 -31.01 8.14
N PHE A 326 -9.97 -30.04 7.64
CA PHE A 326 -11.41 -29.98 7.89
C PHE A 326 -12.17 -31.16 7.24
N SER A 327 -11.82 -31.53 5.99
CA SER A 327 -12.37 -32.72 5.36
C SER A 327 -12.03 -34.01 6.13
N GLY A 328 -10.78 -34.13 6.61
CA GLY A 328 -10.37 -35.25 7.45
C GLY A 328 -11.15 -35.31 8.77
N TRP A 329 -11.33 -34.15 9.40
CA TRP A 329 -12.11 -34.04 10.63
C TRP A 329 -13.60 -34.37 10.41
N ILE A 330 -14.23 -33.85 9.35
CA ILE A 330 -15.60 -34.21 8.99
C ILE A 330 -15.74 -35.71 8.72
N ASN A 331 -14.79 -36.32 7.98
CA ASN A 331 -14.83 -37.75 7.71
C ASN A 331 -14.66 -38.56 9.01
N HIS A 332 -13.86 -38.08 9.97
CA HIS A 332 -13.75 -38.72 11.29
C HIS A 332 -15.06 -38.62 12.06
N LEU A 333 -15.70 -37.45 12.08
CA LEU A 333 -17.01 -37.27 12.72
C LEU A 333 -18.11 -38.13 12.07
N ILE A 334 -18.08 -38.26 10.75
CA ILE A 334 -19.05 -39.13 10.04
C ILE A 334 -18.85 -40.61 10.43
N LYS A 335 -17.58 -41.06 10.47
CA LYS A 335 -17.28 -42.45 10.88
C LYS A 335 -17.67 -42.71 12.34
N ASP A 336 -17.43 -41.77 13.24
CA ASP A 336 -17.85 -41.89 14.64
C ASP A 336 -19.37 -41.94 14.78
N ARG A 337 -20.10 -41.15 13.96
CA ARG A 337 -21.57 -41.20 13.89
C ARG A 337 -22.10 -42.50 13.31
N ASP A 338 -21.43 -43.01 12.27
CA ASP A 338 -21.80 -44.30 11.69
C ASP A 338 -21.61 -45.43 12.66
N LEU A 339 -20.52 -45.44 13.43
CA LEU A 339 -20.28 -46.40 14.52
C LEU A 339 -21.33 -46.29 15.63
N GLN A 340 -21.72 -45.06 16.02
CA GLN A 340 -22.82 -44.84 16.97
C GLN A 340 -24.14 -45.31 16.44
N LEU A 341 -24.46 -45.06 15.15
CA LEU A 341 -25.67 -45.55 14.52
C LEU A 341 -25.73 -47.07 14.47
N GLN A 342 -24.61 -47.72 14.13
CA GLN A 342 -24.51 -49.18 14.16
C GLN A 342 -24.72 -49.74 15.56
N SER A 343 -24.13 -49.08 16.59
CA SER A 343 -24.33 -49.48 17.99
C SER A 343 -25.78 -49.30 18.44
N ILE A 344 -26.44 -48.20 18.02
CA ILE A 344 -27.86 -47.96 18.31
C ILE A 344 -28.76 -48.94 17.56
N GLN A 345 -28.43 -49.22 16.31
CA GLN A 345 -29.17 -50.22 15.56
C GLN A 345 -29.06 -51.62 16.17
N SER A 346 -27.86 -52.02 16.63
CA SER A 346 -27.72 -53.31 17.33
C SER A 346 -28.50 -53.34 18.67
N GLN A 347 -28.49 -52.20 19.41
CA GLN A 347 -29.32 -52.06 20.65
C GLN A 347 -30.81 -52.07 20.37
N ILE A 348 -31.27 -51.50 19.24
CA ILE A 348 -32.65 -51.55 18.81
C ILE A 348 -33.04 -52.97 18.43
N GLU A 349 -32.22 -53.71 17.73
CA GLU A 349 -32.48 -55.10 17.40
C GLU A 349 -32.49 -56.01 18.65
N GLU A 350 -31.55 -55.79 19.56
CA GLU A 350 -31.56 -56.51 20.84
C GLU A 350 -32.75 -56.15 21.71
N SER A 351 -33.14 -54.87 21.75
CA SER A 351 -34.34 -54.39 22.44
C SER A 351 -35.64 -54.90 21.77
N ARG A 352 -35.62 -55.08 20.44
CA ARG A 352 -36.77 -55.61 19.69
C ARG A 352 -37.00 -57.10 19.99
N THR A 353 -35.92 -57.88 20.06
CA THR A 353 -36.01 -59.28 20.45
C THR A 353 -36.49 -59.46 21.90
N GLN A 354 -36.02 -58.59 22.83
CA GLN A 354 -36.51 -58.56 24.22
C GLN A 354 -37.98 -58.05 24.29
N HIS A 355 -38.38 -57.13 23.41
CA HIS A 355 -39.76 -56.65 23.37
C HIS A 355 -40.73 -57.70 22.81
N GLU A 356 -40.32 -58.47 21.85
CA GLU A 356 -41.14 -59.57 21.32
C GLU A 356 -41.40 -60.65 22.39
N GLU A 357 -40.41 -60.91 23.25
CA GLU A 357 -40.61 -61.81 24.40
C GLU A 357 -41.51 -61.19 25.49
N THR A 358 -41.41 -59.86 25.73
CA THR A 358 -42.26 -59.20 26.73
C THR A 358 -43.65 -58.88 26.21
N LEU A 359 -43.89 -58.68 24.91
CA LEU A 359 -45.21 -58.46 24.33
C LEU A 359 -46.13 -59.68 24.48
N SER A 360 -45.59 -60.86 24.58
CA SER A 360 -46.40 -62.06 24.90
C SER A 360 -46.97 -62.02 26.34
N VAL A 361 -46.20 -61.39 27.25
CA VAL A 361 -46.62 -61.22 28.66
C VAL A 361 -47.54 -60.01 28.85
N TRP A 362 -47.34 -58.95 28.03
CA TRP A 362 -48.05 -57.67 28.10
C TRP A 362 -49.49 -57.74 27.55
N LYS A 363 -49.78 -58.63 26.58
CA LYS A 363 -51.13 -58.84 26.10
C LYS A 363 -52.11 -59.27 27.20
N ILE A 364 -51.63 -59.91 28.25
CA ILE A 364 -52.41 -60.30 29.43
C ILE A 364 -52.59 -59.14 30.42
N ALA A 365 -51.63 -58.20 30.51
CA ALA A 365 -51.68 -57.06 31.44
C ALA A 365 -52.54 -55.88 30.94
N LEU A 366 -52.67 -55.68 29.60
CA LEU A 366 -53.40 -54.55 29.00
C LEU A 366 -54.94 -54.64 29.22
N GLN A 367 -55.50 -55.83 29.40
CA GLN A 367 -56.93 -55.98 29.71
C GLN A 367 -57.30 -55.46 31.10
N LYS A 368 -56.35 -55.35 32.04
CA LYS A 368 -56.61 -54.80 33.37
C LYS A 368 -56.30 -53.28 33.48
N GLN A 369 -55.57 -52.67 32.61
CA GLN A 369 -55.15 -51.25 32.70
C GLN A 369 -56.10 -50.26 31.99
N ALA A 370 -56.98 -50.73 31.11
CA ALA A 370 -57.97 -49.88 30.44
C ALA A 370 -58.97 -49.21 31.40
N PHE A 371 -59.04 -49.66 32.65
CA PHE A 371 -59.94 -49.11 33.65
C PHE A 371 -59.37 -47.94 34.48
N VAL A 372 -58.08 -47.71 34.50
CA VAL A 372 -57.44 -46.68 35.36
C VAL A 372 -57.13 -45.38 34.58
N ALA A 373 -57.25 -45.37 33.28
CA ALA A 373 -56.84 -44.23 32.44
C ALA A 373 -57.90 -43.12 32.27
N SER A 374 -59.00 -43.14 33.01
CA SER A 374 -60.07 -42.12 32.84
C SER A 374 -59.98 -40.92 33.83
N VAL A 375 -58.93 -40.83 34.68
CA VAL A 375 -58.80 -39.70 35.63
C VAL A 375 -57.41 -39.06 35.47
N GLY A 376 -57.28 -38.14 34.57
CA GLY A 376 -56.09 -37.36 34.37
C GLY A 376 -56.39 -35.86 34.32
N SER A 377 -55.71 -35.07 35.14
CA SER A 377 -55.85 -33.61 35.25
C SER A 377 -55.29 -32.81 34.06
N PRO A 378 -55.83 -31.62 33.80
CA PRO A 378 -55.36 -30.78 32.72
C PRO A 378 -53.98 -30.24 32.98
N THR A 379 -53.09 -30.50 32.11
CA THR A 379 -51.73 -29.99 32.14
C THR A 379 -51.67 -28.49 31.80
N ASP A 380 -50.95 -27.75 32.62
CA ASP A 380 -50.55 -26.36 32.33
C ASP A 380 -49.92 -26.27 30.91
N PRO A 381 -50.25 -25.24 30.12
CA PRO A 381 -49.65 -25.07 28.81
C PRO A 381 -48.13 -24.97 28.88
N PRO A 382 -47.36 -25.54 27.98
CA PRO A 382 -45.88 -25.53 28.02
C PRO A 382 -45.34 -24.18 27.60
N VAL A 383 -45.56 -23.13 28.41
CA VAL A 383 -45.14 -21.73 28.17
C VAL A 383 -43.66 -21.59 27.80
N PRO A 384 -42.74 -22.32 28.45
CA PRO A 384 -41.32 -22.20 28.06
C PRO A 384 -41.03 -22.62 26.63
N VAL A 385 -41.62 -23.72 26.18
CA VAL A 385 -41.41 -24.24 24.80
C VAL A 385 -42.06 -23.35 23.74
N LEU A 386 -43.24 -22.86 24.03
CA LEU A 386 -43.96 -21.95 23.16
C LEU A 386 -43.27 -20.60 23.06
N LEU A 387 -42.72 -20.09 24.18
CA LEU A 387 -41.93 -18.82 24.19
C LEU A 387 -40.61 -18.98 23.43
N LEU A 388 -39.88 -20.07 23.61
CA LEU A 388 -38.65 -20.33 22.85
C LEU A 388 -38.92 -20.38 21.35
N ARG A 389 -39.98 -21.05 20.93
CA ARG A 389 -40.36 -21.12 19.49
C ARG A 389 -40.75 -19.74 18.95
N TYR A 390 -41.44 -18.95 19.74
CA TYR A 390 -41.83 -17.59 19.39
C TYR A 390 -40.59 -16.69 19.23
N LEU A 391 -39.68 -16.71 20.20
CA LEU A 391 -38.41 -15.96 20.15
C LEU A 391 -37.58 -16.35 18.91
N GLY A 392 -37.49 -17.64 18.60
CA GLY A 392 -36.75 -18.12 17.43
C GLY A 392 -37.26 -17.63 16.09
N SER A 393 -38.56 -17.22 16.01
CA SER A 393 -39.16 -16.72 14.77
C SER A 393 -39.36 -15.20 14.72
N HIS A 394 -39.27 -14.49 15.85
CA HIS A 394 -39.56 -13.05 15.97
C HIS A 394 -38.43 -12.24 16.60
N LEU A 395 -37.32 -12.88 16.97
CA LEU A 395 -36.16 -12.16 17.46
C LEU A 395 -35.53 -11.38 16.31
N PRO A 396 -35.31 -10.06 16.43
CA PRO A 396 -34.65 -9.27 15.39
C PRO A 396 -33.26 -9.82 15.04
N GLU A 397 -32.88 -9.82 13.76
CA GLU A 397 -31.58 -10.31 13.28
C GLU A 397 -30.39 -9.59 13.95
N THR A 398 -30.61 -8.41 14.49
CA THR A 398 -29.62 -7.59 15.22
C THR A 398 -29.31 -8.11 16.62
N PHE A 399 -30.07 -9.08 17.14
CA PHE A 399 -29.92 -9.66 18.47
C PHE A 399 -29.39 -11.08 18.39
N VAL A 400 -28.28 -11.33 19.06
CA VAL A 400 -27.75 -12.67 19.25
C VAL A 400 -28.03 -13.08 20.68
N LEU A 401 -28.98 -14.00 20.86
CA LEU A 401 -29.35 -14.50 22.17
C LEU A 401 -28.31 -15.53 22.64
N GLY A 402 -27.71 -15.29 23.79
CA GLY A 402 -26.77 -16.21 24.44
C GLY A 402 -27.39 -17.07 25.53
N ARG A 403 -28.35 -16.50 26.27
CA ARG A 403 -29.00 -17.20 27.40
C ARG A 403 -30.43 -16.72 27.57
N LEU A 404 -31.30 -17.66 27.90
CA LEU A 404 -32.66 -17.38 28.32
C LEU A 404 -32.92 -18.08 29.67
N ASP A 405 -33.18 -17.28 30.68
CA ASP A 405 -33.63 -17.77 31.98
C ASP A 405 -35.14 -17.54 32.14
N LEU A 406 -35.88 -18.58 32.49
CA LEU A 406 -37.31 -18.54 32.75
C LEU A 406 -37.59 -19.04 34.16
N ASN A 407 -38.32 -18.25 34.92
CA ASN A 407 -38.69 -18.60 36.27
C ASN A 407 -40.19 -18.33 36.51
N ARG A 408 -40.85 -19.26 37.18
CA ARG A 408 -42.27 -19.12 37.56
C ARG A 408 -42.38 -18.69 39.02
N ALA A 409 -42.99 -17.56 39.25
CA ALA A 409 -43.31 -17.11 40.61
C ALA A 409 -44.76 -16.61 40.69
N THR A 410 -45.53 -17.07 41.65
CA THR A 410 -46.91 -16.61 41.98
C THR A 410 -47.83 -16.46 40.75
N ASN A 411 -47.95 -17.49 39.93
CA ASN A 411 -48.81 -17.55 38.73
C ASN A 411 -48.41 -16.66 37.54
N ARG A 412 -47.17 -16.15 37.54
CA ARG A 412 -46.61 -15.38 36.45
C ARG A 412 -45.27 -15.97 36.05
N TRP A 413 -44.89 -15.82 34.77
CA TRP A 413 -43.59 -16.22 34.29
C TRP A 413 -42.71 -14.98 34.16
N TYR A 414 -41.51 -15.04 34.70
CA TYR A 414 -40.45 -14.06 34.54
C TYR A 414 -39.46 -14.62 33.58
N PHE A 415 -39.06 -13.78 32.60
CA PHE A 415 -38.00 -14.15 31.66
C PHE A 415 -36.87 -13.14 31.73
N ARG A 416 -35.66 -13.62 31.48
CA ARG A 416 -34.46 -12.82 31.30
C ARG A 416 -33.73 -13.33 30.09
N LEU A 417 -33.53 -12.43 29.10
CA LEU A 417 -32.79 -12.64 27.89
C LEU A 417 -31.42 -12.00 28.06
N GLU A 418 -30.35 -12.74 27.85
CA GLU A 418 -29.00 -12.25 27.82
C GLU A 418 -28.41 -12.52 26.41
N GLY A 419 -27.72 -11.53 25.83
CA GLY A 419 -27.21 -11.67 24.50
C GLY A 419 -26.19 -10.59 24.13
N ARG A 420 -25.91 -10.49 22.84
CA ARG A 420 -25.00 -9.50 22.27
C ARG A 420 -25.70 -8.74 21.14
N GLN A 421 -25.47 -7.44 21.08
CA GLN A 421 -25.95 -6.61 19.98
C GLN A 421 -24.93 -6.57 18.84
N MET A 422 -25.42 -6.60 17.60
CA MET A 422 -24.62 -6.62 16.39
C MET A 422 -24.68 -5.29 15.61
N VAL A 423 -25.29 -4.25 16.18
CA VAL A 423 -25.56 -2.96 15.51
C VAL A 423 -25.27 -1.78 16.43
N SER A 424 -25.35 -0.57 15.86
CA SER A 424 -25.18 0.67 16.62
C SER A 424 -26.20 0.78 17.78
N THR A 425 -25.86 1.50 18.83
CA THR A 425 -26.72 1.68 20.01
C THR A 425 -28.08 2.27 19.65
N MET A 426 -28.17 3.19 18.67
CA MET A 426 -29.44 3.79 18.24
C MET A 426 -30.33 2.78 17.52
N ASP A 427 -29.76 1.99 16.62
CA ASP A 427 -30.51 0.95 15.90
C ASP A 427 -30.99 -0.15 16.84
N PHE A 428 -30.19 -0.45 17.87
CA PHE A 428 -30.56 -1.40 18.93
C PHE A 428 -31.83 -0.96 19.68
N PHE A 429 -31.92 0.31 20.12
CA PHE A 429 -33.11 0.79 20.82
C PHE A 429 -34.34 0.78 19.94
N THR A 430 -34.22 1.12 18.68
CA THR A 430 -35.31 1.05 17.70
C THR A 430 -35.79 -0.38 17.52
N ALA A 431 -34.85 -1.34 17.39
CA ALA A 431 -35.18 -2.76 17.28
C ALA A 431 -35.78 -3.32 18.59
N LEU A 432 -35.29 -2.87 19.75
CA LEU A 432 -35.85 -3.27 21.06
C LEU A 432 -37.28 -2.79 21.25
N GLU A 433 -37.60 -1.55 20.88
CA GLU A 433 -38.97 -1.05 20.94
C GLU A 433 -39.92 -1.77 20.00
N ALA A 434 -39.46 -2.12 18.78
CA ALA A 434 -40.22 -2.92 17.86
C ALA A 434 -40.50 -4.32 18.43
N PHE A 435 -39.47 -4.95 18.96
CA PHE A 435 -39.56 -6.28 19.58
C PHE A 435 -40.47 -6.27 20.83
N GLU A 436 -40.43 -5.22 21.66
CA GLU A 436 -41.33 -5.10 22.80
C GLU A 436 -42.79 -4.94 22.36
N ARG A 437 -43.07 -4.18 21.30
CA ARG A 437 -44.42 -4.08 20.75
C ARG A 437 -44.94 -5.45 20.26
N GLU A 438 -44.10 -6.21 19.59
CA GLU A 438 -44.45 -7.55 19.14
C GLU A 438 -44.73 -8.49 20.31
N LEU A 439 -43.86 -8.49 21.32
CA LEU A 439 -44.04 -9.29 22.54
C LEU A 439 -45.33 -8.91 23.31
N THR A 440 -45.63 -7.63 23.41
CA THR A 440 -46.86 -7.14 24.08
C THR A 440 -48.13 -7.52 23.30
N ASN A 441 -48.06 -7.50 21.98
CA ASN A 441 -49.20 -7.89 21.11
C ASN A 441 -49.29 -9.37 20.87
N SER A 442 -48.32 -10.18 21.31
CA SER A 442 -48.32 -11.63 21.19
C SER A 442 -49.32 -12.30 22.13
N VAL A 443 -49.53 -13.61 21.92
CA VAL A 443 -50.33 -14.44 22.83
C VAL A 443 -49.82 -14.47 24.26
N PHE A 444 -48.52 -14.09 24.46
CA PHE A 444 -47.91 -14.03 25.77
C PHE A 444 -48.22 -12.73 26.53
N LYS A 445 -48.60 -11.64 25.83
CA LYS A 445 -48.80 -10.31 26.39
C LYS A 445 -47.66 -9.86 27.31
N ALA A 446 -46.44 -10.27 26.95
CA ALA A 446 -45.26 -10.05 27.77
C ALA A 446 -44.86 -8.56 27.78
N GLN A 447 -44.39 -8.09 28.93
CA GLN A 447 -43.95 -6.72 29.12
C GLN A 447 -42.50 -6.67 29.59
N ILE A 448 -41.67 -5.83 28.96
CA ILE A 448 -40.30 -5.58 29.42
C ILE A 448 -40.35 -4.70 30.69
N ALA A 449 -39.59 -5.06 31.69
CA ALA A 449 -39.53 -4.32 32.93
C ALA A 449 -38.94 -2.90 32.75
N ALA A 450 -39.59 -1.90 33.32
CA ALA A 450 -39.16 -0.49 33.25
C ALA A 450 -37.72 -0.27 33.78
N SER A 451 -37.32 -1.06 34.79
CA SER A 451 -35.95 -1.07 35.33
C SER A 451 -34.90 -1.42 34.29
N THR A 452 -35.19 -2.34 33.40
CA THR A 452 -34.31 -2.75 32.30
C THR A 452 -34.09 -1.59 31.31
N ARG A 453 -35.16 -0.90 30.93
CA ARG A 453 -35.07 0.28 30.04
C ARG A 453 -34.18 1.38 30.65
N THR A 454 -34.42 1.74 31.95
CA THR A 454 -33.65 2.79 32.62
C THR A 454 -32.17 2.44 32.68
N ARG A 455 -31.83 1.17 32.93
CA ARG A 455 -30.46 0.71 33.04
C ARG A 455 -29.73 0.73 31.67
N LEU A 456 -30.37 0.24 30.63
CA LEU A 456 -29.84 0.30 29.27
C LEU A 456 -29.61 1.76 28.78
N PHE A 457 -30.52 2.69 29.15
CA PHE A 457 -30.33 4.11 28.87
C PHE A 457 -29.19 4.75 29.67
N GLN A 458 -29.01 4.37 30.92
CA GLN A 458 -27.92 4.86 31.77
C GLN A 458 -26.56 4.38 31.31
N GLU A 459 -26.42 3.13 30.92
CA GLU A 459 -25.20 2.56 30.39
C GLU A 459 -24.80 3.24 29.05
N SER A 460 -25.76 3.48 28.16
CA SER A 460 -25.51 4.19 26.90
C SER A 460 -25.14 5.67 27.11
N SER A 461 -25.74 6.36 28.08
CA SER A 461 -25.46 7.78 28.35
C SER A 461 -24.10 7.99 29.03
N THR A 462 -23.59 7.00 29.76
CA THR A 462 -22.26 7.04 30.39
C THR A 462 -21.17 6.85 29.32
N GLU A 463 -21.40 6.06 28.29
CA GLU A 463 -20.50 5.89 27.16
C GLU A 463 -20.37 7.15 26.28
N ILE A 464 -21.47 7.86 26.02
CA ILE A 464 -21.43 9.12 25.25
C ILE A 464 -20.59 10.19 25.96
N ARG A 465 -20.51 10.18 27.29
CA ARG A 465 -19.63 11.06 28.07
C ARG A 465 -18.18 10.61 28.12
N GLY A 466 -17.91 9.32 27.93
CA GLY A 466 -16.55 8.75 27.90
C GLY A 466 -15.82 8.86 26.54
N LEU A 467 -16.55 9.05 25.45
CA LEU A 467 -16.01 9.09 24.07
C LEU A 467 -15.24 10.36 23.72
N THR A 468 -15.16 11.36 24.60
CA THR A 468 -14.31 12.55 24.40
C THR A 468 -12.87 12.38 24.87
N ALA A 469 -12.47 11.24 25.41
CA ALA A 469 -11.16 11.07 26.07
C ALA A 469 -10.29 9.87 25.65
N ALA A 470 -10.69 8.99 24.74
CA ALA A 470 -9.76 7.94 24.29
C ALA A 470 -10.14 7.42 22.90
N GLY A 471 -9.15 7.49 21.99
CA GLY A 471 -9.32 7.04 20.62
C GLY A 471 -9.39 5.52 20.49
N SER A 472 -10.05 5.13 19.40
CA SER A 472 -9.83 3.91 18.62
C SER A 472 -9.76 2.59 19.41
N GLY A 473 -10.90 1.95 19.57
CA GLY A 473 -10.89 0.55 19.93
C GLY A 473 -12.20 -0.10 19.49
N ASN A 474 -12.12 -1.04 18.58
CA ASN A 474 -13.09 -2.05 18.22
C ASN A 474 -14.56 -1.73 18.59
N ASP A 475 -15.40 -1.49 17.58
CA ASP A 475 -16.86 -1.68 17.64
C ASP A 475 -17.15 -3.18 17.91
N GLY A 476 -16.79 -3.63 19.11
CA GLY A 476 -16.97 -4.99 19.57
C GLY A 476 -18.40 -5.18 20.07
N GLU A 477 -18.93 -6.35 19.79
CA GLU A 477 -20.21 -6.89 20.28
C GLU A 477 -20.42 -6.51 21.75
N LYS A 478 -21.47 -5.69 22.04
CA LYS A 478 -21.80 -5.28 23.40
C LYS A 478 -22.81 -6.24 24.01
N PRO A 479 -22.62 -6.70 25.25
CA PRO A 479 -23.60 -7.52 25.95
C PRO A 479 -24.84 -6.68 26.29
N PHE A 480 -26.01 -7.28 26.19
CA PHE A 480 -27.26 -6.70 26.68
C PHE A 480 -28.07 -7.74 27.48
N PHE A 481 -28.95 -7.26 28.33
CA PHE A 481 -29.93 -8.11 28.98
C PHE A 481 -31.30 -7.41 28.98
N VAL A 482 -32.35 -8.20 28.84
CA VAL A 482 -33.73 -7.75 28.90
C VAL A 482 -34.51 -8.63 29.84
N GLU A 483 -35.14 -8.02 30.84
CA GLU A 483 -36.01 -8.69 31.79
C GLU A 483 -37.46 -8.31 31.54
N GLY A 484 -38.36 -9.28 31.65
CA GLY A 484 -39.78 -9.04 31.45
C GLY A 484 -40.66 -10.05 32.19
N VAL A 485 -41.94 -9.79 32.14
CA VAL A 485 -42.97 -10.58 32.78
C VAL A 485 -44.03 -11.01 31.79
N ILE A 486 -44.42 -12.27 31.83
CA ILE A 486 -45.57 -12.83 31.11
C ILE A 486 -46.67 -13.00 32.17
N PRO A 487 -47.76 -12.26 32.04
CA PRO A 487 -48.85 -12.24 33.03
C PRO A 487 -49.58 -13.60 33.22
#